data_348f29ac5b3c0ad2dd34bce6633c863c
#
_entry.id   348f29ac5b3c0ad2dd34bce6633c863c
#
_cell.length_a   1.000
_cell.length_b   1.000
_cell.length_c   1.000
_cell.angle_alpha   90.00
_cell.angle_beta   90.00
_cell.angle_gamma   90.00
#
_symmetry.space_group_name_H-M   'P 1'
#
loop_
_entity.id
_entity.type
_entity.pdbx_description
1 polymer ?
#
loop_
_entity_poly.entity_id
_entity_poly.type
_entity_poly.pdbx_seq_one_letter_code
_entity_poly.pdbx_strand_id
1 'polypeptide(L)'
;MSDVLRPYRDLFPQIGQRVMIDDSSVVIGEVRLADDVGIWPLVVIRGDVHYVQIGARTNIQDGSMLHVTHKSSYNPDGNPLTIGEDVTVGHKVMLHGCTIGNRVLVGMGSILLDGAIVEDDVMIGAGSLVPQNKRLESGYLYLGSPVKQIRPLSDEEKAGLRYSANNYVKWKDEYLDQGNQTQP
;
A
#
# COMPACT_ATOMS: atom_id res chain seq x y z
N MET A 1 18.52 -10.88 14.29
CA MET A 1 18.00 -9.95 13.27
C MET A 1 16.61 -10.47 12.90
N SER A 2 15.61 -9.64 12.97
CA SER A 2 14.26 -10.11 12.61
C SER A 2 14.28 -10.53 11.13
N ASP A 3 13.79 -11.73 10.82
CA ASP A 3 13.68 -12.23 9.45
C ASP A 3 12.69 -11.44 8.57
N VAL A 4 12.16 -10.34 9.10
CA VAL A 4 11.16 -9.47 8.46
C VAL A 4 11.76 -8.67 7.32
N LEU A 5 12.91 -8.00 7.53
CA LEU A 5 13.61 -7.21 6.52
C LEU A 5 14.69 -8.06 5.85
N ARG A 6 14.55 -8.29 4.56
CA ARG A 6 15.46 -9.17 3.80
C ARG A 6 16.11 -8.43 2.64
N PRO A 7 17.42 -8.56 2.44
CA PRO A 7 18.06 -8.04 1.25
C PRO A 7 17.68 -8.87 0.02
N TYR A 8 17.72 -8.23 -1.12
CA TYR A 8 17.81 -8.92 -2.42
C TYR A 8 19.01 -8.37 -3.18
N ARG A 9 20.00 -9.21 -3.45
CA ARG A 9 21.33 -8.76 -3.91
C ARG A 9 21.90 -7.70 -2.95
N ASP A 10 22.29 -6.54 -3.47
CA ASP A 10 22.85 -5.42 -2.69
C ASP A 10 21.78 -4.41 -2.23
N LEU A 11 20.49 -4.71 -2.46
CA LEU A 11 19.38 -3.83 -2.13
C LEU A 11 18.75 -4.27 -0.81
N PHE A 12 18.64 -3.33 0.14
CA PHE A 12 18.04 -3.54 1.45
C PHE A 12 16.90 -2.53 1.70
N PRO A 13 15.80 -2.94 2.36
CA PRO A 13 14.71 -2.03 2.66
C PRO A 13 15.14 -0.80 3.46
N GLN A 14 14.67 0.38 3.06
CA GLN A 14 14.90 1.66 3.72
C GLN A 14 13.63 2.03 4.51
N ILE A 15 13.80 2.26 5.80
CA ILE A 15 12.69 2.42 6.72
C ILE A 15 12.79 3.80 7.37
N GLY A 16 11.71 4.58 7.30
CA GLY A 16 11.55 5.88 7.92
C GLY A 16 11.37 5.81 9.44
N GLN A 17 10.95 6.91 10.04
CA GLN A 17 10.76 7.02 11.48
C GLN A 17 9.37 6.47 11.88
N ARG A 18 9.27 5.87 13.07
CA ARG A 18 8.02 5.34 13.65
C ARG A 18 7.25 4.37 12.73
N VAL A 19 7.96 3.65 11.87
CA VAL A 19 7.36 2.61 11.03
C VAL A 19 7.10 1.37 11.90
N MET A 20 5.88 0.85 11.86
CA MET A 20 5.52 -0.44 12.44
C MET A 20 5.54 -1.52 11.35
N ILE A 21 6.24 -2.61 11.59
CA ILE A 21 6.20 -3.79 10.74
C ILE A 21 5.95 -4.98 11.65
N ASP A 22 4.83 -5.67 11.45
CA ASP A 22 4.50 -6.86 12.23
C ASP A 22 5.49 -8.00 11.96
N ASP A 23 5.87 -8.74 12.99
CA ASP A 23 6.89 -9.80 12.94
C ASP A 23 6.52 -10.95 11.99
N SER A 24 5.24 -11.13 11.68
CA SER A 24 4.75 -12.12 10.71
C SER A 24 4.85 -11.66 9.26
N SER A 25 5.20 -10.40 9.01
CA SER A 25 5.31 -9.81 7.67
C SER A 25 6.70 -9.96 7.08
N VAL A 26 6.82 -9.77 5.77
CA VAL A 26 8.10 -9.88 5.05
C VAL A 26 8.28 -8.71 4.09
N VAL A 27 9.42 -8.01 4.20
CA VAL A 27 9.79 -6.88 3.33
C VAL A 27 11.14 -7.19 2.68
N ILE A 28 11.19 -7.28 1.34
CA ILE A 28 12.35 -7.78 0.59
C ILE A 28 12.82 -6.77 -0.45
N GLY A 29 14.13 -6.51 -0.50
CA GLY A 29 14.79 -5.81 -1.61
C GLY A 29 14.63 -4.31 -1.59
N GLU A 30 14.46 -3.68 -2.77
CA GLU A 30 14.36 -2.24 -2.93
C GLU A 30 12.98 -1.73 -2.51
N VAL A 31 12.77 -1.61 -1.21
CA VAL A 31 11.53 -1.10 -0.60
C VAL A 31 11.86 0.16 0.21
N ARG A 32 11.07 1.21 0.05
CA ARG A 32 11.18 2.46 0.80
C ARG A 32 9.86 2.72 1.51
N LEU A 33 9.90 2.69 2.83
CA LEU A 33 8.78 3.04 3.70
C LEU A 33 9.05 4.41 4.32
N ALA A 34 8.18 5.38 4.06
CA ALA A 34 8.28 6.70 4.67
C ALA A 34 7.86 6.68 6.15
N ASP A 35 7.86 7.84 6.80
CA ASP A 35 7.53 7.97 8.21
C ASP A 35 6.08 7.55 8.51
N ASP A 36 5.86 6.97 9.68
CA ASP A 36 4.56 6.57 10.18
C ASP A 36 3.81 5.53 9.33
N VAL A 37 4.50 4.77 8.47
CA VAL A 37 3.90 3.64 7.75
C VAL A 37 3.60 2.50 8.71
N GLY A 38 2.42 1.86 8.56
CA GLY A 38 2.03 0.65 9.27
C GLY A 38 1.93 -0.56 8.35
N ILE A 39 2.72 -1.59 8.59
CA ILE A 39 2.68 -2.88 7.90
C ILE A 39 2.14 -3.93 8.87
N TRP A 40 0.91 -4.36 8.61
CA TRP A 40 0.12 -5.21 9.48
C TRP A 40 0.41 -6.70 9.24
N PRO A 41 -0.12 -7.62 10.09
CA PRO A 41 0.24 -9.03 10.03
C PRO A 41 0.12 -9.69 8.65
N LEU A 42 1.05 -10.59 8.35
CA LEU A 42 1.07 -11.43 7.13
C LEU A 42 1.17 -10.65 5.81
N VAL A 43 1.63 -9.41 5.84
CA VAL A 43 1.88 -8.61 4.64
C VAL A 43 3.20 -9.05 3.98
N VAL A 44 3.19 -9.17 2.66
CA VAL A 44 4.40 -9.43 1.86
C VAL A 44 4.65 -8.26 0.92
N ILE A 45 5.82 -7.63 1.05
CA ILE A 45 6.29 -6.56 0.14
C ILE A 45 7.59 -7.04 -0.49
N ARG A 46 7.60 -7.17 -1.83
CA ARG A 46 8.76 -7.67 -2.55
C ARG A 46 9.16 -6.73 -3.69
N GLY A 47 10.26 -5.99 -3.45
CA GLY A 47 10.92 -5.08 -4.39
C GLY A 47 12.22 -5.69 -4.92
N ASP A 48 12.15 -6.86 -5.55
CA ASP A 48 13.33 -7.62 -6.01
C ASP A 48 13.72 -7.31 -7.46
N VAL A 49 12.77 -7.03 -8.34
CA VAL A 49 12.99 -6.77 -9.76
C VAL A 49 12.67 -5.33 -10.19
N HIS A 50 12.12 -4.55 -9.28
CA HIS A 50 11.89 -3.11 -9.34
C HIS A 50 11.64 -2.58 -7.93
N TYR A 51 11.53 -1.25 -7.73
CA TYR A 51 11.30 -0.69 -6.40
C TYR A 51 9.82 -0.66 -5.99
N VAL A 52 9.61 -0.72 -4.68
CA VAL A 52 8.34 -0.37 -4.00
C VAL A 52 8.58 0.86 -3.14
N GLN A 53 7.71 1.86 -3.26
CA GLN A 53 7.75 3.07 -2.44
C GLN A 53 6.39 3.33 -1.81
N ILE A 54 6.37 3.56 -0.49
CA ILE A 54 5.15 3.81 0.29
C ILE A 54 5.32 5.13 1.04
N GLY A 55 4.40 6.06 0.80
CA GLY A 55 4.35 7.39 1.41
C GLY A 55 3.94 7.37 2.87
N ALA A 56 4.15 8.49 3.54
CA ALA A 56 3.97 8.65 4.98
C ALA A 56 2.50 8.39 5.43
N ARG A 57 2.32 7.90 6.65
CA ARG A 57 1.02 7.64 7.29
C ARG A 57 0.11 6.65 6.52
N THR A 58 0.70 5.90 5.60
CA THR A 58 -0.01 4.86 4.85
C THR A 58 0.00 3.54 5.62
N ASN A 59 -1.11 2.82 5.58
CA ASN A 59 -1.22 1.51 6.21
C ASN A 59 -1.52 0.42 5.18
N ILE A 60 -0.82 -0.71 5.31
CA ILE A 60 -1.01 -1.91 4.51
C ILE A 60 -1.52 -3.00 5.44
N GLN A 61 -2.79 -3.37 5.26
CA GLN A 61 -3.47 -4.26 6.19
C GLN A 61 -3.24 -5.74 5.89
N ASP A 62 -3.61 -6.54 6.84
CA ASP A 62 -3.30 -7.96 7.00
C ASP A 62 -3.46 -8.77 5.72
N GLY A 63 -2.45 -9.59 5.44
CA GLY A 63 -2.46 -10.53 4.33
C GLY A 63 -2.37 -9.92 2.93
N SER A 64 -2.09 -8.61 2.83
CA SER A 64 -1.92 -7.94 1.54
C SER A 64 -0.58 -8.30 0.90
N MET A 65 -0.54 -8.31 -0.45
CA MET A 65 0.67 -8.63 -1.22
C MET A 65 1.00 -7.50 -2.19
N LEU A 66 2.24 -7.03 -2.15
CA LEU A 66 2.76 -5.93 -2.93
C LEU A 66 3.95 -6.39 -3.76
N HIS A 67 3.86 -6.28 -5.08
CA HIS A 67 4.92 -6.68 -6.00
C HIS A 67 5.03 -5.76 -7.22
N VAL A 68 5.99 -6.01 -8.08
CA VAL A 68 6.43 -5.15 -9.17
C VAL A 68 6.74 -5.95 -10.43
N THR A 69 6.81 -5.29 -11.59
CA THR A 69 7.24 -5.90 -12.84
C THR A 69 8.58 -5.35 -13.30
N HIS A 70 9.50 -6.26 -13.68
CA HIS A 70 10.85 -5.93 -14.14
C HIS A 70 10.86 -5.23 -15.50
N LYS A 71 11.95 -4.56 -15.79
CA LYS A 71 12.25 -4.02 -17.12
C LYS A 71 12.54 -5.15 -18.11
N SER A 72 11.94 -5.07 -19.30
CA SER A 72 12.10 -6.08 -20.33
C SER A 72 11.97 -5.47 -21.73
N SER A 73 12.21 -6.27 -22.79
CA SER A 73 11.97 -5.83 -24.17
C SER A 73 10.49 -5.53 -24.46
N TYR A 74 9.58 -6.10 -23.70
CA TYR A 74 8.12 -5.86 -23.81
C TYR A 74 7.64 -4.69 -22.95
N ASN A 75 8.39 -4.35 -21.93
CA ASN A 75 8.13 -3.23 -21.02
C ASN A 75 9.47 -2.62 -20.59
N PRO A 76 10.05 -1.68 -21.38
CA PRO A 76 11.39 -1.15 -21.14
C PRO A 76 11.56 -0.45 -19.80
N ASP A 77 10.51 0.17 -19.29
CA ASP A 77 10.53 0.88 -18.01
C ASP A 77 10.21 -0.03 -16.81
N GLY A 78 9.58 -1.20 -17.05
CA GLY A 78 8.99 -2.02 -16.00
C GLY A 78 7.77 -1.33 -15.36
N ASN A 79 7.25 -1.92 -14.29
CA ASN A 79 6.20 -1.27 -13.48
C ASN A 79 6.62 -1.33 -12.02
N PRO A 80 7.15 -0.24 -11.46
CA PRO A 80 7.35 -0.09 -10.02
C PRO A 80 5.99 0.01 -9.31
N LEU A 81 5.99 -0.15 -8.01
CA LEU A 81 4.83 0.12 -7.18
C LEU A 81 5.09 1.39 -6.37
N THR A 82 4.23 2.40 -6.55
CA THR A 82 4.27 3.62 -5.76
C THR A 82 2.93 3.88 -5.09
N ILE A 83 2.97 4.15 -3.79
CA ILE A 83 1.80 4.47 -2.98
C ILE A 83 2.07 5.81 -2.30
N GLY A 84 1.12 6.74 -2.40
CA GLY A 84 1.20 8.06 -1.81
C GLY A 84 1.04 8.06 -0.28
N GLU A 85 0.76 9.24 0.25
CA GLU A 85 0.57 9.50 1.67
C GLU A 85 -0.90 9.34 2.08
N ASP A 86 -1.13 9.04 3.37
CA ASP A 86 -2.47 8.93 3.95
C ASP A 86 -3.36 7.88 3.23
N VAL A 87 -2.75 6.80 2.72
CA VAL A 87 -3.47 5.72 2.01
C VAL A 87 -3.85 4.60 2.98
N THR A 88 -5.08 4.12 2.86
CA THR A 88 -5.52 2.90 3.55
C THR A 88 -5.66 1.76 2.53
N VAL A 89 -4.78 0.78 2.61
CA VAL A 89 -4.86 -0.47 1.85
C VAL A 89 -5.50 -1.53 2.73
N GLY A 90 -6.73 -1.91 2.41
CA GLY A 90 -7.51 -2.87 3.19
C GLY A 90 -6.93 -4.29 3.17
N HIS A 91 -7.50 -5.16 4.04
CA HIS A 91 -7.03 -6.55 4.19
C HIS A 91 -7.05 -7.34 2.88
N LYS A 92 -6.04 -8.19 2.67
CA LYS A 92 -5.94 -9.12 1.52
C LYS A 92 -5.99 -8.43 0.15
N VAL A 93 -5.49 -7.21 0.04
CA VAL A 93 -5.36 -6.50 -1.23
C VAL A 93 -4.12 -7.00 -1.98
N MET A 94 -4.24 -7.14 -3.31
CA MET A 94 -3.13 -7.40 -4.23
C MET A 94 -2.80 -6.13 -4.99
N LEU A 95 -1.58 -5.61 -4.83
CA LEU A 95 -1.04 -4.49 -5.61
C LEU A 95 0.15 -4.97 -6.44
N HIS A 96 0.06 -4.82 -7.75
CA HIS A 96 1.11 -5.24 -8.65
C HIS A 96 1.44 -4.15 -9.66
N GLY A 97 2.67 -3.56 -9.57
CA GLY A 97 3.18 -2.60 -10.53
C GLY A 97 2.28 -1.39 -10.82
N CYS A 98 1.59 -0.85 -9.83
CA CYS A 98 0.63 0.24 -9.99
C CYS A 98 1.08 1.51 -9.26
N THR A 99 0.42 2.63 -9.58
CA THR A 99 0.62 3.92 -8.91
C THR A 99 -0.67 4.32 -8.18
N ILE A 100 -0.56 4.62 -6.90
CA ILE A 100 -1.66 5.07 -6.05
C ILE A 100 -1.28 6.44 -5.49
N GLY A 101 -2.15 7.43 -5.70
CA GLY A 101 -2.01 8.78 -5.19
C GLY A 101 -2.23 8.87 -3.67
N ASN A 102 -2.49 10.08 -3.20
CA ASN A 102 -2.66 10.35 -1.77
C ASN A 102 -4.12 10.24 -1.34
N ARG A 103 -4.37 9.93 -0.06
CA ARG A 103 -5.72 9.87 0.51
C ARG A 103 -6.65 8.95 -0.27
N VAL A 104 -6.16 7.74 -0.55
CA VAL A 104 -6.90 6.69 -1.25
C VAL A 104 -7.30 5.60 -0.26
N LEU A 105 -8.53 5.11 -0.38
CA LEU A 105 -8.94 3.88 0.27
C LEU A 105 -9.04 2.77 -0.79
N VAL A 106 -8.23 1.74 -0.63
CA VAL A 106 -8.33 0.49 -1.40
C VAL A 106 -9.09 -0.53 -0.57
N GLY A 107 -10.32 -0.82 -0.95
CA GLY A 107 -11.19 -1.74 -0.23
C GLY A 107 -10.62 -3.16 -0.17
N MET A 108 -10.88 -3.87 0.91
CA MET A 108 -10.36 -5.21 1.18
C MET A 108 -10.60 -6.19 0.02
N GLY A 109 -9.61 -7.05 -0.24
CA GLY A 109 -9.69 -8.06 -1.29
C GLY A 109 -9.63 -7.52 -2.73
N SER A 110 -9.33 -6.24 -2.92
CA SER A 110 -9.18 -5.65 -4.25
C SER A 110 -7.87 -6.07 -4.92
N ILE A 111 -7.85 -6.04 -6.26
CA ILE A 111 -6.69 -6.35 -7.09
C ILE A 111 -6.41 -5.17 -8.01
N LEU A 112 -5.21 -4.61 -7.98
CA LEU A 112 -4.74 -3.56 -8.86
C LEU A 112 -3.55 -4.08 -9.67
N LEU A 113 -3.66 -3.99 -11.01
CA LEU A 113 -2.69 -4.57 -11.94
C LEU A 113 -1.71 -3.53 -12.51
N ASP A 114 -0.69 -4.05 -13.22
CA ASP A 114 0.41 -3.28 -13.80
C ASP A 114 -0.04 -2.03 -14.56
N GLY A 115 0.65 -0.93 -14.30
CA GLY A 115 0.39 0.34 -14.96
C GLY A 115 -0.94 1.02 -14.59
N ALA A 116 -1.73 0.43 -13.68
CA ALA A 116 -2.91 1.11 -13.15
C ALA A 116 -2.49 2.37 -12.39
N ILE A 117 -3.24 3.46 -12.58
CA ILE A 117 -3.02 4.76 -11.93
C ILE A 117 -4.28 5.14 -11.17
N VAL A 118 -4.16 5.30 -9.87
CA VAL A 118 -5.22 5.81 -9.01
C VAL A 118 -4.82 7.21 -8.56
N GLU A 119 -5.60 8.20 -8.93
CA GLU A 119 -5.35 9.58 -8.53
C GLU A 119 -5.67 9.82 -7.04
N ASP A 120 -5.42 11.03 -6.56
CA ASP A 120 -5.71 11.42 -5.17
C ASP A 120 -7.22 11.37 -4.85
N ASP A 121 -7.55 11.19 -3.58
CA ASP A 121 -8.94 11.26 -3.09
C ASP A 121 -9.89 10.26 -3.79
N VAL A 122 -9.45 9.03 -3.99
CA VAL A 122 -10.22 7.94 -4.59
C VAL A 122 -10.62 6.90 -3.55
N MET A 123 -11.85 6.39 -3.67
CA MET A 123 -12.31 5.22 -2.92
C MET A 123 -12.56 4.06 -3.88
N ILE A 124 -11.92 2.92 -3.62
CA ILE A 124 -12.13 1.66 -4.34
C ILE A 124 -12.90 0.71 -3.41
N GLY A 125 -14.09 0.27 -3.83
CA GLY A 125 -14.90 -0.65 -3.04
C GLY A 125 -14.26 -2.04 -2.94
N ALA A 126 -14.61 -2.77 -1.88
CA ALA A 126 -14.06 -4.11 -1.62
C ALA A 126 -14.27 -5.09 -2.78
N GLY A 127 -13.30 -6.00 -2.99
CA GLY A 127 -13.37 -7.03 -4.04
C GLY A 127 -13.29 -6.51 -5.47
N SER A 128 -12.83 -5.28 -5.66
CA SER A 128 -12.74 -4.65 -6.99
C SER A 128 -11.50 -5.11 -7.75
N LEU A 129 -11.60 -5.15 -9.10
CA LEU A 129 -10.48 -5.38 -10.00
C LEU A 129 -10.19 -4.12 -10.82
N VAL A 130 -9.01 -3.53 -10.64
CA VAL A 130 -8.49 -2.45 -11.50
C VAL A 130 -7.57 -3.08 -12.55
N PRO A 131 -7.99 -3.11 -13.83
CA PRO A 131 -7.21 -3.71 -14.90
C PRO A 131 -5.91 -2.96 -15.18
N GLN A 132 -5.02 -3.61 -15.93
CA GLN A 132 -3.76 -3.01 -16.41
C GLN A 132 -4.02 -1.68 -17.13
N ASN A 133 -3.15 -0.70 -16.87
CA ASN A 133 -3.16 0.62 -17.50
C ASN A 133 -4.45 1.42 -17.28
N LYS A 134 -5.33 0.98 -16.39
CA LYS A 134 -6.56 1.70 -16.06
C LYS A 134 -6.21 2.92 -15.19
N ARG A 135 -6.77 4.08 -15.58
CA ARG A 135 -6.70 5.31 -14.77
C ARG A 135 -8.01 5.52 -14.04
N LEU A 136 -7.93 5.77 -12.74
CA LEU A 136 -9.03 6.15 -11.86
C LEU A 136 -8.87 7.62 -11.48
N GLU A 137 -9.84 8.43 -11.92
CA GLU A 137 -9.82 9.88 -11.70
C GLU A 137 -10.13 10.24 -10.25
N SER A 138 -9.56 11.35 -9.80
CA SER A 138 -9.68 11.88 -8.44
C SER A 138 -11.12 12.21 -8.07
N GLY A 139 -11.47 11.96 -6.81
CA GLY A 139 -12.74 12.38 -6.21
C GLY A 139 -13.91 11.45 -6.46
N TYR A 140 -13.69 10.21 -6.89
CA TYR A 140 -14.77 9.27 -7.20
C TYR A 140 -14.68 7.97 -6.41
N LEU A 141 -15.86 7.35 -6.25
CA LEU A 141 -16.01 5.95 -5.85
C LEU A 141 -15.95 5.06 -7.10
N TYR A 142 -15.11 4.03 -7.04
CA TYR A 142 -15.02 2.96 -8.04
C TYR A 142 -15.38 1.61 -7.41
N LEU A 143 -16.12 0.77 -8.15
CA LEU A 143 -16.56 -0.54 -7.67
C LEU A 143 -16.69 -1.53 -8.81
N GLY A 144 -16.41 -2.79 -8.58
CA GLY A 144 -16.68 -3.91 -9.46
C GLY A 144 -15.45 -4.62 -10.02
N SER A 145 -15.68 -5.69 -10.76
CA SER A 145 -14.66 -6.51 -11.42
C SER A 145 -15.05 -6.74 -12.89
N PRO A 146 -14.50 -5.94 -13.83
CA PRO A 146 -13.62 -4.79 -13.64
C PRO A 146 -14.33 -3.57 -13.03
N VAL A 147 -13.56 -2.65 -12.44
CA VAL A 147 -14.10 -1.45 -11.81
C VAL A 147 -14.81 -0.53 -12.78
N LYS A 148 -15.88 0.07 -12.29
CA LYS A 148 -16.59 1.19 -12.94
C LYS A 148 -16.60 2.38 -12.00
N GLN A 149 -16.56 3.60 -12.57
CA GLN A 149 -16.81 4.82 -11.85
C GLN A 149 -18.30 4.89 -11.48
N ILE A 150 -18.61 5.02 -10.20
CA ILE A 150 -19.97 4.94 -9.68
C ILE A 150 -20.57 6.32 -9.48
N ARG A 151 -19.86 7.17 -8.70
CA ARG A 151 -20.30 8.53 -8.36
C ARG A 151 -19.17 9.34 -7.76
N PRO A 152 -19.28 10.68 -7.72
CA PRO A 152 -18.39 11.50 -6.92
C PRO A 152 -18.45 11.13 -5.44
N LEU A 153 -17.34 11.31 -4.73
CA LEU A 153 -17.31 11.24 -3.27
C LEU A 153 -17.91 12.50 -2.65
N SER A 154 -18.63 12.33 -1.56
CA SER A 154 -19.07 13.45 -0.72
C SER A 154 -17.87 14.05 0.05
N ASP A 155 -18.05 15.26 0.59
CA ASP A 155 -17.02 15.90 1.44
C ASP A 155 -16.77 15.10 2.72
N GLU A 156 -17.81 14.44 3.26
CA GLU A 156 -17.67 13.55 4.41
C GLU A 156 -16.84 12.31 4.07
N GLU A 157 -17.04 11.71 2.90
CA GLU A 157 -16.26 10.56 2.44
C GLU A 157 -14.79 10.93 2.23
N LYS A 158 -14.50 12.10 1.64
CA LYS A 158 -13.13 12.60 1.50
C LYS A 158 -12.47 12.87 2.86
N ALA A 159 -13.21 13.44 3.81
CA ALA A 159 -12.75 13.60 5.20
C ALA A 159 -12.50 12.23 5.85
N GLY A 160 -13.35 11.24 5.56
CA GLY A 160 -13.23 9.86 6.03
C GLY A 160 -11.96 9.15 5.57
N LEU A 161 -11.42 9.47 4.37
CA LEU A 161 -10.15 8.92 3.89
C LEU A 161 -8.99 9.29 4.83
N ARG A 162 -8.88 10.58 5.19
CA ARG A 162 -7.87 11.06 6.15
C ARG A 162 -8.09 10.52 7.55
N TYR A 163 -9.34 10.48 7.99
CA TYR A 163 -9.68 9.92 9.30
C TYR A 163 -9.24 8.46 9.43
N SER A 164 -9.47 7.65 8.39
CA SER A 164 -9.02 6.25 8.35
C SER A 164 -7.51 6.13 8.51
N ALA A 165 -6.73 6.85 7.70
CA ALA A 165 -5.26 6.82 7.78
C ALA A 165 -4.75 7.25 9.17
N ASN A 166 -5.28 8.34 9.72
CA ASN A 166 -4.91 8.86 11.04
C ASN A 166 -5.22 7.86 12.17
N ASN A 167 -6.32 7.11 12.10
CA ASN A 167 -6.62 6.07 13.08
C ASN A 167 -5.60 4.93 13.04
N TYR A 168 -5.18 4.52 11.84
CA TYR A 168 -4.15 3.49 11.70
C TYR A 168 -2.79 3.96 12.20
N VAL A 169 -2.46 5.25 12.07
CA VAL A 169 -1.25 5.83 12.72
C VAL A 169 -1.36 5.71 14.24
N LYS A 170 -2.50 6.05 14.84
CA LYS A 170 -2.70 5.90 16.30
C LYS A 170 -2.54 4.45 16.75
N TRP A 171 -3.21 3.52 16.07
CA TRP A 171 -3.17 2.11 16.46
C TRP A 171 -1.76 1.53 16.30
N LYS A 172 -1.05 1.82 15.21
CA LYS A 172 0.35 1.37 15.09
C LYS A 172 1.25 1.94 16.19
N ASP A 173 1.00 3.18 16.62
CA ASP A 173 1.75 3.78 17.72
C ASP A 173 1.49 3.03 19.04
N GLU A 174 0.25 2.62 19.31
CA GLU A 174 -0.08 1.77 20.45
C GLU A 174 0.65 0.41 20.39
N TYR A 175 0.76 -0.21 19.20
CA TYR A 175 1.54 -1.44 19.01
C TYR A 175 3.04 -1.22 19.27
N LEU A 176 3.62 -0.15 18.75
CA LEU A 176 5.03 0.19 18.98
C LEU A 176 5.32 0.45 20.47
N ASP A 177 4.42 1.13 21.16
CA ASP A 177 4.57 1.46 22.59
C ASP A 177 4.38 0.21 23.46
N GLN A 178 3.50 -0.73 23.11
CA GLN A 178 3.32 -2.02 23.79
C GLN A 178 4.55 -2.92 23.62
N GLY A 179 5.15 -2.98 22.44
CA GLY A 179 6.37 -3.74 22.17
C GLY A 179 7.56 -3.29 23.02
N ASN A 180 7.57 -2.04 23.46
CA ASN A 180 8.57 -1.50 24.38
C ASN A 180 8.27 -1.84 25.87
N GLN A 181 7.07 -2.32 26.19
CA GLN A 181 6.63 -2.65 27.55
C GLN A 181 6.65 -4.15 27.86
N THR A 182 6.70 -5.01 26.85
CA THR A 182 6.68 -6.48 27.00
C THR A 182 8.08 -7.07 26.85
N GLN A 183 8.96 -6.78 27.83
CA GLN A 183 10.02 -7.72 28.21
C GLN A 183 9.86 -8.02 29.69
N PRO A 184 9.50 -9.27 30.06
CA PRO A 184 9.58 -9.72 31.45
C PRO A 184 11.03 -9.81 31.92
#